data_1a32d6b56a6e3afaeb2edec7a7f7d715
#
_entry.id   1a32d6b56a6e3afaeb2edec7a7f7d715
#
_cell.length_a   1.000
_cell.length_b   1.000
_cell.length_c   1.000
_cell.angle_alpha   90.00
_cell.angle_beta   90.00
_cell.angle_gamma   90.00
#
_symmetry.space_group_name_H-M   'P 1'
#
loop_
_entity.id
_entity.type
_entity.pdbx_description
1 polymer ?
#
loop_
_entity_poly.entity_id
_entity_poly.type
_entity_poly.pdbx_seq_one_letter_code
_entity_poly.pdbx_strand_id
1 'polypeptide(L)'
;MKKKLLVINGHLNPGGVESSLLSFLQHLDPEQYDVDLLLLEEYGDLCPALPSHVHVILLDLHNTYGSLKESFQRSFKARDWKSMALRLIFFQMKFQGQKAISHARRFLPIRDHYDVAIAYRPGICTQLAVWAVKSDRTITWWHHGEFNWDTDFWKESANLCDAIAVVSSSCKTMLVDRAPELESRMKVIPNMLDEERIHRKADAFDPGYDPDLLQIVSLSRLTPEKHIENTILAAARLKKEGFSFQWHLVGGGELEDSLKDLARENQVEDVFFFEGSQSNPYPYLKQADLFVHPSYVESQGLVVLEALSLHIPGVITKSLGPCEFIQDGTNGLLADPDPESLQEKILGILRNRELYETIKSHAVCPKQFSPQTIMQQIEDQLLAPSSRGN
;
A
#
# COMPACT_ATOMS: atom_id res chain seq x y z
N MET A 1 5.52 -13.03 29.80
CA MET A 1 4.28 -12.26 29.49
C MET A 1 4.37 -11.85 28.01
N LYS A 2 3.27 -11.92 27.27
CA LYS A 2 3.23 -11.44 25.88
C LYS A 2 3.40 -9.92 25.87
N LYS A 3 4.13 -9.40 24.86
CA LYS A 3 4.21 -7.96 24.61
C LYS A 3 2.87 -7.45 24.08
N LYS A 4 2.39 -6.36 24.65
CA LYS A 4 1.13 -5.71 24.24
C LYS A 4 1.41 -4.70 23.13
N LEU A 5 0.91 -4.98 21.93
CA LEU A 5 1.01 -4.09 20.79
C LEU A 5 -0.32 -3.39 20.53
N LEU A 6 -0.26 -2.09 20.28
CA LEU A 6 -1.36 -1.36 19.66
C LEU A 6 -0.95 -0.97 18.22
N VAL A 7 -1.73 -1.40 17.25
CA VAL A 7 -1.57 -0.97 15.86
C VAL A 7 -2.74 -0.07 15.49
N ILE A 8 -2.46 1.12 14.93
CA ILE A 8 -3.47 2.12 14.57
C ILE A 8 -3.46 2.30 13.06
N ASN A 9 -4.63 2.10 12.42
CA ASN A 9 -4.82 2.35 10.98
C ASN A 9 -6.18 3.00 10.73
N GLY A 10 -6.41 3.54 9.52
CA GLY A 10 -7.69 4.12 9.13
C GLY A 10 -8.78 3.05 8.97
N HIS A 11 -8.57 2.15 8.03
CA HIS A 11 -9.49 1.08 7.60
C HIS A 11 -8.71 -0.15 7.13
N LEU A 12 -9.43 -1.20 6.73
CA LEU A 12 -8.87 -2.39 6.09
C LEU A 12 -9.52 -2.70 4.73
N ASN A 13 -9.83 -1.68 3.94
CA ASN A 13 -10.24 -1.84 2.55
C ASN A 13 -9.03 -2.25 1.68
N PRO A 14 -9.23 -2.99 0.57
CA PRO A 14 -8.15 -3.42 -0.28
C PRO A 14 -7.26 -2.27 -0.77
N GLY A 15 -5.96 -2.36 -0.47
CA GLY A 15 -4.94 -1.39 -0.85
C GLY A 15 -3.55 -1.90 -0.47
N GLY A 16 -2.49 -1.29 -1.01
CA GLY A 16 -1.11 -1.72 -0.73
C GLY A 16 -0.73 -1.63 0.75
N VAL A 17 -1.13 -0.55 1.43
CA VAL A 17 -0.86 -0.34 2.86
C VAL A 17 -1.61 -1.36 3.71
N GLU A 18 -2.89 -1.60 3.41
CA GLU A 18 -3.75 -2.53 4.15
C GLU A 18 -3.35 -3.99 3.91
N SER A 19 -2.94 -4.33 2.69
CA SER A 19 -2.38 -5.66 2.38
C SER A 19 -1.07 -5.91 3.12
N SER A 20 -0.22 -4.88 3.22
CA SER A 20 1.01 -4.92 4.02
C SER A 20 0.70 -5.07 5.51
N LEU A 21 -0.26 -4.31 6.03
CA LEU A 21 -0.71 -4.41 7.43
C LEU A 21 -1.24 -5.81 7.74
N LEU A 22 -2.09 -6.34 6.87
CA LEU A 22 -2.61 -7.70 7.03
C LEU A 22 -1.48 -8.73 7.06
N SER A 23 -0.52 -8.63 6.13
CA SER A 23 0.63 -9.52 6.09
C SER A 23 1.47 -9.39 7.37
N PHE A 24 1.74 -8.19 7.85
CA PHE A 24 2.43 -7.97 9.13
C PHE A 24 1.71 -8.66 10.30
N LEU A 25 0.39 -8.45 10.44
CA LEU A 25 -0.39 -9.03 11.52
C LEU A 25 -0.46 -10.57 11.45
N GLN A 26 -0.48 -11.13 10.24
CA GLN A 26 -0.50 -12.59 10.02
C GLN A 26 0.82 -13.28 10.40
N HIS A 27 1.94 -12.55 10.34
CA HIS A 27 3.27 -13.10 10.66
C HIS A 27 3.76 -12.77 12.08
N LEU A 28 2.97 -12.03 12.87
CA LEU A 28 3.26 -11.85 14.28
C LEU A 28 3.03 -13.15 15.05
N ASP A 29 4.02 -13.54 15.86
CA ASP A 29 3.93 -14.73 16.71
C ASP A 29 2.91 -14.52 17.85
N PRO A 30 1.78 -15.26 17.87
CA PRO A 30 0.74 -15.11 18.88
C PRO A 30 1.22 -15.51 20.29
N GLU A 31 2.32 -16.25 20.42
CA GLU A 31 2.88 -16.59 21.72
C GLU A 31 3.72 -15.45 22.32
N GLN A 32 4.22 -14.55 21.47
CA GLN A 32 5.03 -13.42 21.88
C GLN A 32 4.23 -12.12 22.01
N TYR A 33 3.20 -11.94 21.17
CA TYR A 33 2.45 -10.68 21.03
C TYR A 33 0.96 -10.83 21.36
N ASP A 34 0.44 -9.82 22.06
CA ASP A 34 -0.99 -9.61 22.34
C ASP A 34 -1.39 -8.29 21.64
N VAL A 35 -2.17 -8.38 20.57
CA VAL A 35 -2.32 -7.30 19.59
C VAL A 35 -3.73 -6.72 19.61
N ASP A 36 -3.82 -5.41 19.87
CA ASP A 36 -5.01 -4.60 19.59
C ASP A 36 -4.82 -3.85 18.28
N LEU A 37 -5.77 -3.96 17.34
CA LEU A 37 -5.84 -3.21 16.11
C LEU A 37 -6.94 -2.15 16.21
N LEU A 38 -6.54 -0.88 16.28
CA LEU A 38 -7.45 0.26 16.33
C LEU A 38 -7.71 0.78 14.92
N LEU A 39 -8.94 0.61 14.43
CA LEU A 39 -9.41 1.16 13.16
C LEU A 39 -10.22 2.44 13.41
N LEU A 40 -9.87 3.50 12.70
CA LEU A 40 -10.45 4.83 12.92
C LEU A 40 -11.74 5.06 12.13
N GLU A 41 -11.88 4.43 10.96
CA GLU A 41 -12.92 4.73 9.99
C GLU A 41 -13.93 3.60 9.86
N GLU A 42 -13.51 2.44 9.36
CA GLU A 42 -14.36 1.29 9.09
C GLU A 42 -13.58 -0.03 9.16
N TYR A 43 -14.28 -1.15 9.21
CA TYR A 43 -13.64 -2.46 9.21
C TYR A 43 -12.88 -2.75 7.90
N GLY A 44 -13.56 -2.59 6.77
CA GLY A 44 -13.03 -2.93 5.44
C GLY A 44 -13.07 -4.42 5.10
N ASP A 45 -12.94 -4.71 3.81
CA ASP A 45 -13.11 -6.06 3.24
C ASP A 45 -11.99 -7.04 3.62
N LEU A 46 -10.85 -6.57 4.11
CA LEU A 46 -9.75 -7.42 4.55
C LEU A 46 -9.89 -7.93 5.99
N CYS A 47 -10.82 -7.38 6.78
CA CYS A 47 -11.03 -7.80 8.18
C CYS A 47 -11.30 -9.31 8.37
N PRO A 48 -12.06 -10.01 7.50
CA PRO A 48 -12.25 -11.46 7.65
C PRO A 48 -10.96 -12.28 7.52
N ALA A 49 -9.90 -11.71 6.95
CA ALA A 49 -8.60 -12.38 6.79
C ALA A 49 -7.64 -12.13 7.97
N LEU A 50 -8.05 -11.35 8.97
CA LEU A 50 -7.24 -11.11 10.17
C LEU A 50 -7.08 -12.40 11.00
N PRO A 51 -5.90 -12.59 11.61
CA PRO A 51 -5.69 -13.67 12.56
C PRO A 51 -6.61 -13.56 13.78
N SER A 52 -7.07 -14.67 14.30
CA SER A 52 -8.00 -14.72 15.46
C SER A 52 -7.40 -14.17 16.76
N HIS A 53 -6.08 -14.04 16.85
CA HIS A 53 -5.38 -13.46 18.02
C HIS A 53 -5.31 -11.92 17.98
N VAL A 54 -5.74 -11.29 16.89
CA VAL A 54 -5.79 -9.83 16.77
C VAL A 54 -7.15 -9.32 17.24
N HIS A 55 -7.15 -8.53 18.32
CA HIS A 55 -8.36 -7.90 18.83
C HIS A 55 -8.63 -6.59 18.09
N VAL A 56 -9.73 -6.53 17.35
CA VAL A 56 -10.08 -5.35 16.55
C VAL A 56 -10.95 -4.40 17.35
N ILE A 57 -10.54 -3.14 17.41
CA ILE A 57 -11.25 -2.03 18.03
C ILE A 57 -11.63 -1.03 16.93
N LEU A 58 -12.92 -0.82 16.71
CA LEU A 58 -13.41 0.14 15.73
C LEU A 58 -13.90 1.42 16.41
N LEU A 59 -13.41 2.57 15.97
CA LEU A 59 -13.94 3.88 16.38
C LEU A 59 -15.04 4.40 15.46
N ASP A 60 -15.11 3.90 14.23
CA ASP A 60 -16.10 4.28 13.21
C ASP A 60 -16.25 5.80 13.04
N LEU A 61 -15.12 6.50 12.92
CA LEU A 61 -15.09 7.96 12.85
C LEU A 61 -15.61 8.51 11.50
N HIS A 62 -15.69 7.70 10.47
CA HIS A 62 -16.04 8.13 9.11
C HIS A 62 -17.49 7.75 8.73
N ASN A 63 -17.87 6.49 8.84
CA ASN A 63 -19.16 5.98 8.34
C ASN A 63 -20.36 6.24 9.27
N THR A 64 -20.12 6.25 10.59
CA THR A 64 -21.20 6.55 11.54
C THR A 64 -21.65 8.01 11.43
N TYR A 65 -21.00 8.80 10.59
CA TYR A 65 -20.92 10.20 10.83
C TYR A 65 -21.61 11.09 9.83
N GLY A 66 -21.84 10.76 8.63
CA GLY A 66 -22.49 11.69 7.72
C GLY A 66 -22.08 13.15 7.97
N SER A 67 -23.01 14.08 7.91
CA SER A 67 -22.76 15.43 8.40
C SER A 67 -22.59 15.46 9.93
N LEU A 68 -21.78 16.37 10.47
CA LEU A 68 -21.62 16.57 11.93
C LEU A 68 -22.97 16.60 12.67
N LYS A 69 -24.00 17.16 12.04
CA LYS A 69 -25.35 17.27 12.59
C LYS A 69 -26.05 15.90 12.72
N GLU A 70 -25.99 15.08 11.68
CA GLU A 70 -26.61 13.74 11.68
C GLU A 70 -25.92 12.82 12.67
N SER A 71 -24.62 12.92 12.71
CA SER A 71 -23.74 12.25 13.60
C SER A 71 -24.07 12.53 15.07
N PHE A 72 -24.15 13.81 15.45
CA PHE A 72 -24.55 14.21 16.80
C PHE A 72 -25.94 13.71 17.16
N GLN A 73 -26.89 13.76 16.22
CA GLN A 73 -28.25 13.27 16.45
C GLN A 73 -28.31 11.75 16.70
N ARG A 74 -27.51 10.96 15.95
CA ARG A 74 -27.44 9.49 16.14
C ARG A 74 -26.83 9.11 17.47
N SER A 75 -25.67 9.69 17.82
CA SER A 75 -25.01 9.40 19.09
C SER A 75 -25.83 9.89 20.28
N PHE A 76 -26.52 11.00 20.16
CA PHE A 76 -27.43 11.46 21.18
C PHE A 76 -28.62 10.49 21.39
N LYS A 77 -29.24 10.00 20.29
CA LYS A 77 -30.27 8.98 20.34
C LYS A 77 -29.76 7.65 20.92
N ALA A 78 -28.54 7.25 20.58
CA ALA A 78 -27.93 6.03 21.08
C ALA A 78 -27.38 6.18 22.51
N ARG A 79 -27.40 7.37 23.10
CA ARG A 79 -26.77 7.71 24.40
C ARG A 79 -25.24 7.36 24.44
N ASP A 80 -24.58 7.40 23.31
CA ASP A 80 -23.15 7.14 23.18
C ASP A 80 -22.34 8.43 23.38
N TRP A 81 -22.18 8.79 24.64
CA TRP A 81 -21.44 9.97 25.06
C TRP A 81 -19.95 9.90 24.75
N LYS A 82 -19.37 8.69 24.70
CA LYS A 82 -17.95 8.50 24.37
C LYS A 82 -17.66 8.87 22.92
N SER A 83 -18.42 8.35 22.01
CA SER A 83 -18.33 8.71 20.58
C SER A 83 -18.60 10.19 20.34
N MET A 84 -19.55 10.79 21.06
CA MET A 84 -19.80 12.24 20.97
C MET A 84 -18.57 13.05 21.43
N ALA A 85 -17.94 12.65 22.54
CA ALA A 85 -16.76 13.33 23.06
C ALA A 85 -15.57 13.20 22.11
N LEU A 86 -15.30 12.00 21.58
CA LEU A 86 -14.24 11.77 20.60
C LEU A 86 -14.41 12.67 19.37
N ARG A 87 -15.61 12.81 18.88
CA ARG A 87 -15.90 13.70 17.74
C ARG A 87 -15.65 15.16 18.01
N LEU A 88 -16.10 15.62 19.16
CA LEU A 88 -15.85 16.99 19.54
C LEU A 88 -14.33 17.23 19.62
N ILE A 89 -13.57 16.27 20.16
CA ILE A 89 -12.12 16.33 20.24
C ILE A 89 -11.51 16.35 18.83
N PHE A 90 -11.93 15.45 17.92
CA PHE A 90 -11.42 15.44 16.56
C PHE A 90 -11.80 16.70 15.76
N PHE A 91 -12.98 17.29 16.04
CA PHE A 91 -13.34 18.59 15.48
C PHE A 91 -12.46 19.72 16.04
N GLN A 92 -12.21 19.71 17.35
CA GLN A 92 -11.36 20.70 18.02
C GLN A 92 -9.88 20.60 17.59
N MET A 93 -9.41 19.43 17.12
CA MET A 93 -8.05 19.29 16.59
C MET A 93 -7.74 20.26 15.45
N LYS A 94 -8.74 20.63 14.64
CA LYS A 94 -8.56 21.65 13.59
C LYS A 94 -8.18 23.03 14.14
N PHE A 95 -8.49 23.30 15.42
CA PHE A 95 -8.31 24.60 16.03
C PHE A 95 -7.31 24.61 17.19
N GLN A 96 -7.18 23.50 17.91
CA GLN A 96 -6.40 23.40 19.15
C GLN A 96 -5.24 22.41 19.08
N GLY A 97 -5.10 21.70 17.96
CA GLY A 97 -3.98 20.75 17.72
C GLY A 97 -3.83 19.71 18.83
N GLN A 98 -2.60 19.50 19.27
CA GLN A 98 -2.18 18.51 20.25
C GLN A 98 -3.02 18.45 21.53
N LYS A 99 -3.39 19.61 22.08
CA LYS A 99 -4.14 19.67 23.35
C LYS A 99 -5.48 18.95 23.25
N ALA A 100 -6.13 19.03 22.12
CA ALA A 100 -7.40 18.31 21.89
C ALA A 100 -7.19 16.79 21.86
N ILE A 101 -6.17 16.29 21.13
CA ILE A 101 -5.90 14.86 20.97
C ILE A 101 -5.60 14.19 22.31
N SER A 102 -4.83 14.84 23.20
CA SER A 102 -4.50 14.26 24.51
C SER A 102 -5.75 13.95 25.36
N HIS A 103 -6.84 14.68 25.15
CA HIS A 103 -8.10 14.41 25.83
C HIS A 103 -8.83 13.17 25.28
N ALA A 104 -8.53 12.75 24.03
CA ALA A 104 -9.12 11.56 23.43
C ALA A 104 -8.87 10.30 24.24
N ARG A 105 -7.71 10.22 24.91
CA ARG A 105 -7.33 9.08 25.77
C ARG A 105 -8.43 8.60 26.71
N ARG A 106 -9.18 9.52 27.31
CA ARG A 106 -10.25 9.19 28.28
C ARG A 106 -11.42 8.47 27.66
N PHE A 107 -11.56 8.54 26.36
CA PHE A 107 -12.71 8.05 25.61
C PHE A 107 -12.35 6.90 24.67
N LEU A 108 -11.03 6.70 24.37
CA LEU A 108 -10.58 5.59 23.56
C LEU A 108 -10.79 4.26 24.28
N PRO A 109 -11.42 3.26 23.67
CA PRO A 109 -11.64 1.94 24.25
C PRO A 109 -10.40 1.04 24.17
N ILE A 110 -9.25 1.57 24.57
CA ILE A 110 -7.94 0.92 24.52
C ILE A 110 -7.42 0.63 25.93
N ARG A 111 -6.38 -0.19 26.04
CA ARG A 111 -5.73 -0.50 27.32
C ARG A 111 -5.04 0.73 27.92
N ASP A 112 -4.81 0.70 29.23
CA ASP A 112 -4.13 1.81 29.92
C ASP A 112 -2.67 1.98 29.48
N HIS A 113 -2.02 0.89 29.04
CA HIS A 113 -0.62 0.86 28.64
C HIS A 113 -0.33 -0.24 27.63
N TYR A 114 0.59 0.05 26.68
CA TYR A 114 1.15 -0.87 25.71
C TYR A 114 2.67 -0.87 25.77
N ASP A 115 3.30 -1.99 25.45
CA ASP A 115 4.75 -2.06 25.28
C ASP A 115 5.18 -1.30 24.01
N VAL A 116 4.38 -1.42 22.93
CA VAL A 116 4.63 -0.70 21.66
C VAL A 116 3.32 -0.20 21.07
N ALA A 117 3.29 1.06 20.61
CA ALA A 117 2.24 1.64 19.79
C ALA A 117 2.77 1.91 18.38
N ILE A 118 2.10 1.36 17.36
CA ILE A 118 2.47 1.47 15.95
C ILE A 118 1.37 2.23 15.21
N ALA A 119 1.68 3.43 14.74
CA ALA A 119 0.85 4.14 13.78
C ALA A 119 1.19 3.61 12.38
N TYR A 120 0.35 2.77 11.79
CA TYR A 120 0.61 2.15 10.49
C TYR A 120 0.39 3.10 9.30
N ARG A 121 -0.03 4.32 9.56
CA ARG A 121 -0.09 5.45 8.64
C ARG A 121 0.37 6.72 9.35
N PRO A 122 0.98 7.67 8.62
CA PRO A 122 1.27 9.00 9.16
C PRO A 122 -0.03 9.79 9.42
N GLY A 123 0.10 11.01 9.91
CA GLY A 123 -1.02 11.91 10.18
C GLY A 123 -1.75 11.56 11.47
N ILE A 124 -3.07 11.41 11.42
CA ILE A 124 -3.91 11.21 12.60
C ILE A 124 -3.54 9.96 13.40
N CYS A 125 -3.12 8.87 12.74
CA CYS A 125 -2.69 7.66 13.42
C CYS A 125 -1.43 7.93 14.28
N THR A 126 -0.44 8.65 13.74
CA THR A 126 0.76 9.04 14.48
C THR A 126 0.42 9.97 15.63
N GLN A 127 -0.44 10.95 15.41
CA GLN A 127 -0.87 11.91 16.42
C GLN A 127 -1.56 11.21 17.59
N LEU A 128 -2.45 10.25 17.32
CA LEU A 128 -3.09 9.44 18.35
C LEU A 128 -2.05 8.61 19.12
N ALA A 129 -1.14 7.95 18.42
CA ALA A 129 -0.11 7.11 19.05
C ALA A 129 0.75 7.91 20.04
N VAL A 130 1.19 9.14 19.68
CA VAL A 130 2.10 9.93 20.52
C VAL A 130 1.39 10.73 21.62
N TRP A 131 0.14 11.17 21.40
CA TRP A 131 -0.53 12.08 22.32
C TRP A 131 -1.67 11.47 23.12
N ALA A 132 -2.30 10.40 22.62
CA ALA A 132 -3.45 9.77 23.30
C ALA A 132 -3.16 8.37 23.83
N VAL A 133 -2.11 7.70 23.39
CA VAL A 133 -1.72 6.36 23.85
C VAL A 133 -0.58 6.47 24.87
N LYS A 134 -0.57 5.60 25.89
CA LYS A 134 0.61 5.37 26.72
C LYS A 134 1.30 4.11 26.24
N SER A 135 2.55 4.25 25.81
CA SER A 135 3.39 3.13 25.41
C SER A 135 4.83 3.37 25.81
N ASP A 136 5.59 2.28 25.98
CA ASP A 136 7.03 2.37 26.24
C ASP A 136 7.79 2.75 24.96
N ARG A 137 7.22 2.43 23.80
CA ARG A 137 7.78 2.77 22.49
C ARG A 137 6.68 3.15 21.50
N THR A 138 6.91 4.21 20.75
CA THR A 138 5.99 4.68 19.71
C THR A 138 6.68 4.69 18.35
N ILE A 139 6.03 4.06 17.35
CA ILE A 139 6.53 3.92 15.98
C ILE A 139 5.51 4.51 15.04
N THR A 140 5.97 5.20 14.00
CA THR A 140 5.12 5.57 12.85
C THR A 140 5.64 4.90 11.59
N TRP A 141 4.74 4.43 10.72
CA TRP A 141 5.09 3.76 9.47
C TRP A 141 4.63 4.59 8.27
N TRP A 142 5.56 4.87 7.37
CA TRP A 142 5.34 5.73 6.22
C TRP A 142 5.47 4.94 4.92
N HIS A 143 4.32 4.74 4.28
CA HIS A 143 4.20 3.94 3.05
C HIS A 143 4.29 4.77 1.77
N HIS A 144 4.26 6.09 1.88
CA HIS A 144 4.33 7.03 0.76
C HIS A 144 5.36 8.10 1.04
N GLY A 145 6.02 8.56 -0.01
CA GLY A 145 6.93 9.69 0.08
C GLY A 145 6.26 11.04 -0.12
N GLU A 146 5.04 11.05 -0.66
CA GLU A 146 4.27 12.28 -0.86
C GLU A 146 3.25 12.45 0.26
N PHE A 147 3.37 13.56 0.98
CA PHE A 147 2.43 14.00 2.00
C PHE A 147 1.99 15.42 1.68
N ASN A 148 0.82 15.82 2.17
CA ASN A 148 0.49 17.22 2.26
C ASN A 148 1.32 17.84 3.39
N TRP A 149 2.47 18.39 3.03
CA TRP A 149 3.50 18.90 3.93
C TRP A 149 3.16 20.25 4.55
N ASP A 150 2.02 20.82 4.21
CA ASP A 150 1.65 22.20 4.58
C ASP A 150 1.27 22.39 6.06
N THR A 151 1.32 21.30 6.85
CA THR A 151 1.06 21.37 8.28
C THR A 151 2.27 20.89 9.08
N ASP A 152 2.80 21.72 9.98
CA ASP A 152 3.93 21.39 10.88
C ASP A 152 3.61 20.22 11.85
N PHE A 153 2.35 19.85 11.97
CA PHE A 153 1.87 18.79 12.86
C PHE A 153 2.49 17.42 12.65
N TRP A 154 2.79 17.07 11.40
CA TRP A 154 3.38 15.77 11.11
C TRP A 154 4.82 15.67 11.61
N LYS A 155 5.63 16.76 11.47
CA LYS A 155 7.00 16.82 11.98
C LYS A 155 7.01 16.71 13.49
N GLU A 156 6.14 17.46 14.14
CA GLU A 156 6.03 17.47 15.59
C GLU A 156 5.65 16.08 16.14
N SER A 157 4.65 15.43 15.56
CA SER A 157 4.27 14.08 15.97
C SER A 157 5.34 13.04 15.66
N ALA A 158 6.00 13.13 14.49
CA ALA A 158 7.08 12.23 14.10
C ALA A 158 8.31 12.40 15.01
N ASN A 159 8.61 13.63 15.47
CA ASN A 159 9.67 13.91 16.43
C ASN A 159 9.46 13.27 17.80
N LEU A 160 8.24 12.92 18.14
CA LEU A 160 7.91 12.21 19.37
C LEU A 160 7.99 10.68 19.25
N CYS A 161 8.06 10.16 18.02
CA CYS A 161 8.22 8.72 17.79
C CYS A 161 9.66 8.26 18.08
N ASP A 162 9.80 7.04 18.58
CA ASP A 162 11.10 6.40 18.80
C ASP A 162 11.72 5.89 17.51
N ALA A 163 10.88 5.50 16.55
CA ALA A 163 11.29 5.07 15.21
C ALA A 163 10.25 5.47 14.15
N ILE A 164 10.75 5.67 12.93
CA ILE A 164 9.97 5.94 11.72
C ILE A 164 10.32 4.85 10.71
N ALA A 165 9.42 3.91 10.48
CA ALA A 165 9.58 2.93 9.42
C ALA A 165 9.23 3.56 8.07
N VAL A 166 10.08 3.35 7.07
CA VAL A 166 9.88 3.79 5.68
C VAL A 166 10.07 2.62 4.74
N VAL A 167 9.29 2.53 3.68
CA VAL A 167 9.18 1.30 2.87
C VAL A 167 10.29 1.11 1.83
N SER A 168 11.13 2.13 1.58
CA SER A 168 12.24 2.04 0.63
C SER A 168 13.33 3.06 0.95
N SER A 169 14.54 2.82 0.43
CA SER A 169 15.66 3.76 0.59
C SER A 169 15.38 5.09 -0.11
N SER A 170 14.76 5.03 -1.28
CA SER A 170 14.35 6.22 -2.03
C SER A 170 13.31 7.05 -1.27
N CYS A 171 12.33 6.38 -0.65
CA CYS A 171 11.36 7.03 0.24
C CYS A 171 12.07 7.71 1.43
N LYS A 172 13.05 7.02 2.05
CA LYS A 172 13.87 7.60 3.11
C LYS A 172 14.59 8.87 2.64
N THR A 173 15.28 8.81 1.51
CA THR A 173 16.02 9.95 0.95
C THR A 173 15.12 11.16 0.76
N MET A 174 13.95 10.96 0.13
CA MET A 174 12.99 12.03 -0.10
C MET A 174 12.45 12.66 1.19
N LEU A 175 12.27 11.85 2.24
CA LEU A 175 11.83 12.33 3.55
C LEU A 175 12.94 13.06 4.29
N VAL A 176 14.20 12.61 4.18
CA VAL A 176 15.37 13.27 4.77
C VAL A 176 15.60 14.65 4.16
N ASP A 177 15.40 14.81 2.85
CA ASP A 177 15.50 16.12 2.18
C ASP A 177 14.53 17.15 2.78
N ARG A 178 13.37 16.69 3.28
CA ARG A 178 12.35 17.57 3.87
C ARG A 178 12.42 17.70 5.38
N ALA A 179 12.97 16.71 6.06
CA ALA A 179 13.09 16.66 7.52
C ALA A 179 14.37 15.93 7.94
N PRO A 180 15.56 16.53 7.71
CA PRO A 180 16.84 15.91 8.02
C PRO A 180 17.01 15.59 9.51
N GLU A 181 16.33 16.32 10.38
CA GLU A 181 16.32 16.08 11.84
C GLU A 181 15.71 14.72 12.24
N LEU A 182 14.93 14.10 11.37
CA LEU A 182 14.30 12.80 11.62
C LEU A 182 15.15 11.62 11.13
N GLU A 183 16.22 11.84 10.37
CA GLU A 183 16.99 10.79 9.69
C GLU A 183 17.44 9.67 10.63
N SER A 184 17.96 10.02 11.80
CA SER A 184 18.49 9.04 12.78
C SER A 184 17.44 8.04 13.28
N ARG A 185 16.16 8.42 13.22
CA ARG A 185 15.02 7.59 13.62
C ARG A 185 14.42 6.80 12.46
N MET A 186 14.76 7.15 11.21
CA MET A 186 14.24 6.47 10.03
C MET A 186 14.91 5.11 9.82
N LYS A 187 14.09 4.07 9.73
CA LYS A 187 14.50 2.70 9.45
C LYS A 187 13.83 2.25 8.15
N VAL A 188 14.61 1.73 7.21
CA VAL A 188 14.06 1.18 5.97
C VAL A 188 13.52 -0.22 6.29
N ILE A 189 12.21 -0.35 6.27
CA ILE A 189 11.49 -1.61 6.50
C ILE A 189 10.53 -1.78 5.33
N PRO A 190 10.90 -2.52 4.29
CA PRO A 190 10.04 -2.78 3.15
C PRO A 190 8.76 -3.52 3.54
N ASN A 191 7.70 -3.35 2.75
CA ASN A 191 6.54 -4.23 2.89
C ASN A 191 6.93 -5.64 2.48
N MET A 192 6.53 -6.62 3.25
CA MET A 192 6.78 -8.03 2.94
C MET A 192 5.87 -8.53 1.83
N LEU A 193 6.35 -9.48 1.05
CA LEU A 193 5.59 -10.18 0.03
C LEU A 193 5.43 -11.65 0.42
N ASP A 194 4.18 -12.07 0.64
CA ASP A 194 3.83 -13.48 0.91
C ASP A 194 3.62 -14.22 -0.44
N GLU A 195 4.71 -14.74 -0.98
CA GLU A 195 4.70 -15.46 -2.26
C GLU A 195 3.79 -16.70 -2.21
N GLU A 196 3.79 -17.46 -1.12
CA GLU A 196 2.94 -18.64 -0.98
C GLU A 196 1.45 -18.30 -1.08
N ARG A 197 1.06 -17.19 -0.46
CA ARG A 197 -0.32 -16.67 -0.55
C ARG A 197 -0.65 -16.23 -1.97
N ILE A 198 0.28 -15.56 -2.66
CA ILE A 198 0.08 -15.11 -4.04
C ILE A 198 -0.09 -16.32 -4.96
N HIS A 199 0.81 -17.30 -4.90
CA HIS A 199 0.73 -18.50 -5.71
C HIS A 199 -0.59 -19.27 -5.50
N ARG A 200 -0.97 -19.49 -4.23
CA ARG A 200 -2.26 -20.14 -3.91
C ARG A 200 -3.46 -19.38 -4.46
N LYS A 201 -3.47 -18.07 -4.39
CA LYS A 201 -4.56 -17.23 -4.92
C LYS A 201 -4.54 -17.15 -6.44
N ALA A 202 -3.38 -17.25 -7.08
CA ALA A 202 -3.22 -17.21 -8.52
C ALA A 202 -3.84 -18.46 -9.22
N ASP A 203 -4.06 -19.53 -8.48
CA ASP A 203 -4.71 -20.76 -8.97
C ASP A 203 -6.23 -20.82 -8.67
N ALA A 204 -6.83 -19.74 -8.19
CA ALA A 204 -8.22 -19.76 -7.73
C ALA A 204 -9.25 -19.89 -8.85
N PHE A 205 -8.98 -19.37 -10.02
CA PHE A 205 -9.85 -19.46 -11.20
C PHE A 205 -9.05 -19.23 -12.49
N ASP A 206 -9.68 -19.55 -13.62
CA ASP A 206 -9.16 -19.26 -14.95
C ASP A 206 -9.82 -17.98 -15.49
N PRO A 207 -9.05 -16.90 -15.82
CA PRO A 207 -9.59 -15.70 -16.42
C PRO A 207 -10.13 -15.90 -17.85
N GLY A 208 -9.84 -17.05 -18.49
CA GLY A 208 -10.36 -17.40 -19.81
C GLY A 208 -9.64 -16.68 -20.95
N TYR A 209 -8.34 -16.43 -20.82
CA TYR A 209 -7.53 -15.81 -21.85
C TYR A 209 -7.44 -16.67 -23.13
N ASP A 210 -7.42 -16.02 -24.29
CA ASP A 210 -7.19 -16.69 -25.55
C ASP A 210 -5.72 -17.14 -25.66
N PRO A 211 -5.42 -18.44 -25.67
CA PRO A 211 -4.03 -18.93 -25.67
C PRO A 211 -3.27 -18.65 -26.99
N ASP A 212 -3.97 -18.28 -28.05
CA ASP A 212 -3.35 -17.93 -29.33
C ASP A 212 -2.95 -16.46 -29.44
N LEU A 213 -3.32 -15.65 -28.46
CA LEU A 213 -3.00 -14.22 -28.39
C LEU A 213 -2.00 -13.91 -27.29
N LEU A 214 -1.17 -12.88 -27.53
CA LEU A 214 -0.28 -12.34 -26.50
C LEU A 214 -1.12 -11.70 -25.38
N GLN A 215 -0.94 -12.14 -24.15
CA GLN A 215 -1.66 -11.65 -22.98
C GLN A 215 -0.84 -10.59 -22.24
N ILE A 216 -1.31 -9.34 -22.25
CA ILE A 216 -0.69 -8.23 -21.52
C ILE A 216 -1.59 -7.86 -20.35
N VAL A 217 -1.01 -7.65 -19.17
CA VAL A 217 -1.76 -7.24 -17.99
C VAL A 217 -1.19 -5.98 -17.34
N SER A 218 -2.07 -5.15 -16.82
CA SER A 218 -1.76 -4.05 -15.92
C SER A 218 -2.66 -4.12 -14.70
N LEU A 219 -2.05 -4.05 -13.50
CA LEU A 219 -2.77 -3.99 -12.23
C LEU A 219 -2.55 -2.63 -11.58
N SER A 220 -3.62 -1.86 -11.39
CA SER A 220 -3.49 -0.55 -10.78
C SER A 220 -4.83 0.03 -10.33
N ARG A 221 -4.80 0.96 -9.38
CA ARG A 221 -5.90 1.90 -9.18
C ARG A 221 -5.96 2.85 -10.39
N LEU A 222 -7.16 3.26 -10.77
CA LEU A 222 -7.37 4.17 -11.89
C LEU A 222 -7.40 5.62 -11.37
N THR A 223 -6.22 6.11 -10.99
CA THR A 223 -5.97 7.45 -10.41
C THR A 223 -4.87 8.16 -11.20
N PRO A 224 -4.82 9.51 -11.18
CA PRO A 224 -3.92 10.28 -12.05
C PRO A 224 -2.44 9.90 -11.95
N GLU A 225 -1.94 9.64 -10.74
CA GLU A 225 -0.54 9.30 -10.48
C GLU A 225 -0.11 7.94 -11.09
N LYS A 226 -1.07 7.12 -11.52
CA LYS A 226 -0.81 5.80 -12.13
C LYS A 226 -0.61 5.85 -13.64
N HIS A 227 -0.94 6.95 -14.29
CA HIS A 227 -0.72 7.16 -15.72
C HIS A 227 -1.20 6.02 -16.63
N ILE A 228 -2.40 5.46 -16.33
CA ILE A 228 -2.97 4.33 -17.08
C ILE A 228 -3.25 4.67 -18.55
N GLU A 229 -3.48 5.93 -18.87
CA GLU A 229 -3.61 6.42 -20.24
C GLU A 229 -2.44 5.98 -21.14
N ASN A 230 -1.23 5.83 -20.59
CA ASN A 230 -0.06 5.39 -21.34
C ASN A 230 -0.18 3.94 -21.82
N THR A 231 -0.91 3.08 -21.11
CA THR A 231 -1.15 1.70 -21.53
C THR A 231 -2.12 1.64 -22.72
N ILE A 232 -3.11 2.51 -22.75
CA ILE A 232 -4.07 2.62 -23.86
C ILE A 232 -3.36 3.12 -25.11
N LEU A 233 -2.49 4.15 -24.99
CA LEU A 233 -1.67 4.66 -26.08
C LEU A 233 -0.69 3.60 -26.60
N ALA A 234 -0.11 2.80 -25.70
CA ALA A 234 0.75 1.69 -26.06
C ALA A 234 -0.02 0.58 -26.80
N ALA A 235 -1.23 0.24 -26.35
CA ALA A 235 -2.10 -0.71 -27.03
C ALA A 235 -2.46 -0.26 -28.45
N ALA A 236 -2.77 1.04 -28.64
CA ALA A 236 -3.03 1.61 -29.95
C ALA A 236 -1.82 1.48 -30.90
N ARG A 237 -0.61 1.71 -30.36
CA ARG A 237 0.63 1.52 -31.15
C ARG A 237 0.87 0.06 -31.49
N LEU A 238 0.71 -0.87 -30.55
CA LEU A 238 0.86 -2.31 -30.81
C LEU A 238 -0.10 -2.79 -31.90
N LYS A 239 -1.37 -2.36 -31.84
CA LYS A 239 -2.38 -2.68 -32.84
C LYS A 239 -1.99 -2.15 -34.22
N LYS A 240 -1.50 -0.91 -34.30
CA LYS A 240 -1.00 -0.30 -35.56
C LYS A 240 0.22 -1.04 -36.12
N GLU A 241 1.08 -1.58 -35.27
CA GLU A 241 2.27 -2.37 -35.61
C GLU A 241 1.91 -3.82 -36.03
N GLY A 242 0.62 -4.19 -35.93
CA GLY A 242 0.10 -5.50 -36.38
C GLY A 242 0.28 -6.64 -35.36
N PHE A 243 0.49 -6.34 -34.10
CA PHE A 243 0.51 -7.36 -33.04
C PHE A 243 -0.90 -7.90 -32.78
N SER A 244 -0.99 -9.21 -32.56
CA SER A 244 -2.21 -9.89 -32.09
C SER A 244 -2.10 -10.09 -30.59
N PHE A 245 -2.91 -9.37 -29.78
CA PHE A 245 -2.82 -9.37 -28.32
C PHE A 245 -4.17 -9.06 -27.67
N GLN A 246 -4.25 -9.35 -26.39
CA GLN A 246 -5.27 -8.83 -25.46
C GLN A 246 -4.57 -8.11 -24.32
N TRP A 247 -5.07 -6.96 -23.91
CA TRP A 247 -4.57 -6.20 -22.77
C TRP A 247 -5.64 -6.11 -21.70
N HIS A 248 -5.36 -6.65 -20.52
CA HIS A 248 -6.27 -6.68 -19.42
C HIS A 248 -5.86 -5.67 -18.35
N LEU A 249 -6.71 -4.68 -18.12
CA LEU A 249 -6.54 -3.69 -17.06
C LEU A 249 -7.38 -4.09 -15.86
N VAL A 250 -6.71 -4.56 -14.81
CA VAL A 250 -7.34 -4.99 -13.55
C VAL A 250 -7.21 -3.87 -12.53
N GLY A 251 -8.33 -3.34 -12.09
CA GLY A 251 -8.43 -2.28 -11.10
C GLY A 251 -9.63 -1.39 -11.32
N GLY A 252 -9.87 -0.50 -10.38
CA GLY A 252 -10.95 0.48 -10.43
C GLY A 252 -10.48 1.83 -9.91
N GLY A 253 -11.24 2.88 -10.18
CA GLY A 253 -10.92 4.23 -9.71
C GLY A 253 -11.69 5.31 -10.46
N GLU A 254 -11.46 6.55 -10.05
CA GLU A 254 -12.19 7.73 -10.55
C GLU A 254 -12.01 8.02 -12.04
N LEU A 255 -10.91 7.52 -12.64
CA LEU A 255 -10.63 7.75 -14.07
C LEU A 255 -11.24 6.69 -14.99
N GLU A 256 -11.99 5.71 -14.49
CA GLU A 256 -12.46 4.57 -15.29
C GLU A 256 -13.24 5.02 -16.54
N ASP A 257 -14.19 5.92 -16.40
CA ASP A 257 -15.00 6.39 -17.52
C ASP A 257 -14.16 7.16 -18.57
N SER A 258 -13.28 8.04 -18.10
CA SER A 258 -12.39 8.80 -19.00
C SER A 258 -11.39 7.90 -19.73
N LEU A 259 -10.90 6.84 -19.10
CA LEU A 259 -10.01 5.86 -19.71
C LEU A 259 -10.75 4.99 -20.76
N LYS A 260 -12.00 4.63 -20.51
CA LYS A 260 -12.87 3.96 -21.49
C LYS A 260 -13.13 4.84 -22.71
N ASP A 261 -13.36 6.14 -22.51
CA ASP A 261 -13.49 7.10 -23.61
C ASP A 261 -12.20 7.20 -24.41
N LEU A 262 -11.03 7.28 -23.74
CA LEU A 262 -9.73 7.31 -24.41
C LEU A 262 -9.47 6.02 -25.20
N ALA A 263 -9.85 4.84 -24.70
CA ALA A 263 -9.73 3.57 -25.41
C ALA A 263 -10.58 3.57 -26.70
N ARG A 264 -11.80 4.14 -26.64
CA ARG A 264 -12.69 4.30 -27.80
C ARG A 264 -12.11 5.26 -28.82
N GLU A 265 -11.61 6.41 -28.41
CA GLU A 265 -10.96 7.39 -29.27
C GLU A 265 -9.76 6.81 -30.03
N ASN A 266 -9.00 5.93 -29.35
CA ASN A 266 -7.85 5.24 -29.95
C ASN A 266 -8.20 3.92 -30.65
N GLN A 267 -9.49 3.54 -30.72
CA GLN A 267 -10.00 2.36 -31.42
C GLN A 267 -9.35 1.04 -30.94
N VAL A 268 -9.20 0.88 -29.62
CA VAL A 268 -8.58 -0.31 -29.00
C VAL A 268 -9.55 -1.14 -28.14
N GLU A 269 -10.85 -0.84 -28.17
CA GLU A 269 -11.88 -1.54 -27.36
C GLU A 269 -11.96 -3.06 -27.64
N ASP A 270 -11.51 -3.50 -28.80
CA ASP A 270 -11.46 -4.91 -29.22
C ASP A 270 -10.25 -5.67 -28.70
N VAL A 271 -9.24 -4.97 -28.19
CA VAL A 271 -7.99 -5.56 -27.69
C VAL A 271 -7.63 -5.11 -26.24
N PHE A 272 -8.35 -4.14 -25.69
CA PHE A 272 -8.09 -3.57 -24.36
C PHE A 272 -9.32 -3.71 -23.46
N PHE A 273 -9.21 -4.54 -22.42
CA PHE A 273 -10.32 -4.96 -21.58
C PHE A 273 -10.19 -4.38 -20.16
N PHE A 274 -11.27 -3.77 -19.68
CA PHE A 274 -11.38 -3.26 -18.31
C PHE A 274 -12.02 -4.32 -17.42
N GLU A 275 -11.23 -5.02 -16.62
CA GLU A 275 -11.67 -6.11 -15.74
C GLU A 275 -12.32 -5.61 -14.43
N GLY A 276 -12.28 -4.31 -14.19
CA GLY A 276 -12.78 -3.70 -12.97
C GLY A 276 -11.94 -4.04 -11.73
N SER A 277 -12.44 -3.63 -10.57
CA SER A 277 -11.79 -3.92 -9.30
C SER A 277 -11.99 -5.38 -8.91
N GLN A 278 -10.91 -6.12 -8.72
CA GLN A 278 -10.92 -7.55 -8.38
C GLN A 278 -10.40 -7.77 -6.95
N SER A 279 -11.11 -8.56 -6.17
CA SER A 279 -10.66 -8.98 -4.82
C SER A 279 -9.48 -9.95 -4.86
N ASN A 280 -9.30 -10.64 -5.99
CA ASN A 280 -8.17 -11.51 -6.28
C ASN A 280 -7.67 -11.27 -7.72
N PRO A 281 -6.67 -10.40 -7.93
CA PRO A 281 -6.14 -10.09 -9.25
C PRO A 281 -5.11 -11.09 -9.77
N TYR A 282 -4.62 -12.00 -8.92
CA TYR A 282 -3.47 -12.83 -9.24
C TYR A 282 -3.70 -13.86 -10.37
N PRO A 283 -4.90 -14.44 -10.60
CA PRO A 283 -5.14 -15.29 -11.76
C PRO A 283 -4.93 -14.56 -13.11
N TYR A 284 -5.36 -13.29 -13.19
CA TYR A 284 -5.10 -12.45 -14.36
C TYR A 284 -3.60 -12.25 -14.60
N LEU A 285 -2.85 -11.99 -13.52
CA LEU A 285 -1.41 -11.77 -13.59
C LEU A 285 -0.67 -13.06 -13.96
N LYS A 286 -1.03 -14.20 -13.36
CA LYS A 286 -0.35 -15.47 -13.59
C LYS A 286 -0.40 -15.96 -15.04
N GLN A 287 -1.50 -15.69 -15.73
CA GLN A 287 -1.71 -16.12 -17.11
C GLN A 287 -1.24 -15.11 -18.15
N ALA A 288 -0.67 -13.98 -17.72
CA ALA A 288 -0.14 -12.99 -18.63
C ALA A 288 1.25 -13.38 -19.15
N ASP A 289 1.52 -12.99 -20.41
CA ASP A 289 2.85 -13.07 -21.01
C ASP A 289 3.71 -11.86 -20.64
N LEU A 290 3.08 -10.70 -20.44
CA LEU A 290 3.76 -9.47 -20.14
C LEU A 290 2.99 -8.64 -19.11
N PHE A 291 3.68 -8.19 -18.07
CA PHE A 291 3.18 -7.20 -17.13
C PHE A 291 3.64 -5.80 -17.51
N VAL A 292 2.74 -4.82 -17.53
CA VAL A 292 3.09 -3.42 -17.80
C VAL A 292 2.62 -2.52 -16.68
N HIS A 293 3.57 -1.76 -16.11
CA HIS A 293 3.30 -0.85 -15.00
C HIS A 293 3.69 0.60 -15.36
N PRO A 294 2.72 1.46 -15.73
CA PRO A 294 2.99 2.80 -16.24
C PRO A 294 3.16 3.87 -15.16
N SER A 295 3.08 3.52 -13.88
CA SER A 295 3.05 4.47 -12.75
C SER A 295 4.35 5.27 -12.61
N TYR A 296 4.24 6.59 -12.53
CA TYR A 296 5.40 7.48 -12.29
C TYR A 296 5.74 7.61 -10.80
N VAL A 297 4.80 7.28 -9.92
CA VAL A 297 4.96 7.42 -8.46
C VAL A 297 4.69 6.10 -7.76
N GLU A 298 5.76 5.47 -7.30
CA GLU A 298 5.72 4.27 -6.48
C GLU A 298 6.74 4.35 -5.35
N SER A 299 6.29 4.15 -4.12
CA SER A 299 7.18 4.13 -2.96
C SER A 299 7.94 2.81 -2.82
N GLN A 300 7.29 1.69 -3.14
CA GLN A 300 7.92 0.36 -3.22
C GLN A 300 7.51 -0.39 -4.48
N GLY A 301 6.22 -0.29 -4.91
CA GLY A 301 5.73 -1.00 -6.09
C GLY A 301 5.42 -2.48 -5.82
N LEU A 302 4.56 -2.76 -4.83
CA LEU A 302 4.17 -4.13 -4.47
C LEU A 302 3.70 -4.95 -5.65
N VAL A 303 2.91 -4.35 -6.55
CA VAL A 303 2.39 -5.04 -7.74
C VAL A 303 3.51 -5.52 -8.68
N VAL A 304 4.64 -4.82 -8.72
CA VAL A 304 5.82 -5.25 -9.50
C VAL A 304 6.47 -6.47 -8.84
N LEU A 305 6.56 -6.48 -7.50
CA LEU A 305 7.04 -7.65 -6.76
C LEU A 305 6.09 -8.86 -6.91
N GLU A 306 4.78 -8.61 -6.97
CA GLU A 306 3.76 -9.64 -7.23
C GLU A 306 3.94 -10.26 -8.63
N ALA A 307 4.22 -9.45 -9.66
CA ALA A 307 4.54 -9.94 -10.99
C ALA A 307 5.82 -10.78 -11.02
N LEU A 308 6.89 -10.31 -10.34
CA LEU A 308 8.14 -11.06 -10.21
C LEU A 308 7.94 -12.39 -9.48
N SER A 309 7.09 -12.44 -8.45
CA SER A 309 6.80 -13.69 -7.71
C SER A 309 6.09 -14.74 -8.58
N LEU A 310 5.34 -14.30 -9.59
CA LEU A 310 4.67 -15.18 -10.55
C LEU A 310 5.50 -15.41 -11.83
N HIS A 311 6.75 -14.95 -11.86
CA HIS A 311 7.69 -15.10 -12.98
C HIS A 311 7.22 -14.43 -14.27
N ILE A 312 6.48 -13.32 -14.17
CA ILE A 312 5.97 -12.59 -15.33
C ILE A 312 6.97 -11.49 -15.71
N PRO A 313 7.50 -11.48 -16.94
CA PRO A 313 8.38 -10.42 -17.42
C PRO A 313 7.63 -9.07 -17.42
N GLY A 314 8.32 -8.00 -17.01
CA GLY A 314 7.68 -6.70 -16.83
C GLY A 314 8.35 -5.56 -17.58
N VAL A 315 7.53 -4.63 -18.08
CA VAL A 315 7.95 -3.29 -18.50
C VAL A 315 7.38 -2.29 -17.48
N ILE A 316 8.26 -1.63 -16.76
CA ILE A 316 7.93 -0.79 -15.61
C ILE A 316 8.45 0.63 -15.85
N THR A 317 7.62 1.64 -15.66
CA THR A 317 8.08 3.02 -15.67
C THR A 317 8.96 3.28 -14.45
N LYS A 318 10.09 3.97 -14.68
CA LYS A 318 11.02 4.36 -13.62
C LYS A 318 10.28 5.16 -12.55
N SER A 319 10.30 4.63 -11.35
CA SER A 319 9.77 5.25 -10.15
C SER A 319 10.62 4.82 -8.95
N LEU A 320 10.52 5.51 -7.84
CA LEU A 320 11.46 5.38 -6.72
C LEU A 320 11.65 3.92 -6.27
N GLY A 321 10.57 3.26 -5.86
CA GLY A 321 10.62 1.91 -5.29
C GLY A 321 11.08 0.84 -6.28
N PRO A 322 10.44 0.67 -7.44
CA PRO A 322 10.82 -0.34 -8.43
C PRO A 322 12.27 -0.25 -8.89
N CYS A 323 12.84 0.96 -9.00
CA CYS A 323 14.25 1.13 -9.37
C CYS A 323 15.25 0.56 -8.33
N GLU A 324 14.81 0.23 -7.12
CA GLU A 324 15.68 -0.39 -6.11
C GLU A 324 15.90 -1.89 -6.34
N PHE A 325 15.02 -2.57 -7.10
CA PHE A 325 15.09 -4.01 -7.29
C PHE A 325 14.93 -4.50 -8.73
N ILE A 326 14.50 -3.64 -9.66
CA ILE A 326 14.51 -3.94 -11.09
C ILE A 326 15.88 -3.57 -11.68
N GLN A 327 16.53 -4.54 -12.30
CA GLN A 327 17.76 -4.39 -13.09
C GLN A 327 17.38 -4.39 -14.58
N ASP A 328 17.44 -3.20 -15.21
CA ASP A 328 17.02 -3.01 -16.61
C ASP A 328 17.72 -4.00 -17.55
N GLY A 329 16.93 -4.71 -18.35
CA GLY A 329 17.39 -5.75 -19.27
C GLY A 329 17.72 -7.11 -18.63
N THR A 330 17.57 -7.25 -17.30
CA THR A 330 17.84 -8.51 -16.59
C THR A 330 16.55 -9.14 -16.05
N ASN A 331 15.90 -8.53 -15.06
CA ASN A 331 14.68 -9.04 -14.46
C ASN A 331 13.43 -8.19 -14.75
N GLY A 332 13.56 -7.22 -15.64
CA GLY A 332 12.53 -6.32 -16.11
C GLY A 332 13.11 -5.27 -17.03
N LEU A 333 12.26 -4.47 -17.67
CA LEU A 333 12.66 -3.28 -18.42
C LEU A 333 12.18 -2.03 -17.70
N LEU A 334 13.06 -1.02 -17.62
CA LEU A 334 12.75 0.28 -17.07
C LEU A 334 12.55 1.29 -18.20
N ALA A 335 11.33 1.81 -18.34
CA ALA A 335 10.98 2.92 -19.22
C ALA A 335 11.13 4.26 -18.49
N ASP A 336 11.52 5.31 -19.19
CA ASP A 336 11.46 6.66 -18.66
C ASP A 336 9.98 7.09 -18.44
N PRO A 337 9.70 8.09 -17.59
CA PRO A 337 8.33 8.49 -17.26
C PRO A 337 7.71 9.33 -18.38
N ASP A 338 7.61 8.74 -19.56
CA ASP A 338 6.95 9.26 -20.75
C ASP A 338 6.31 8.13 -21.57
N PRO A 339 5.23 8.42 -22.33
CA PRO A 339 4.51 7.40 -23.10
C PRO A 339 5.37 6.74 -24.19
N GLU A 340 6.24 7.49 -24.85
CA GLU A 340 7.07 7.02 -25.95
C GLU A 340 8.08 5.97 -25.48
N SER A 341 8.78 6.24 -24.37
CA SER A 341 9.74 5.31 -23.77
C SER A 341 9.06 4.00 -23.35
N LEU A 342 7.87 4.09 -22.73
CA LEU A 342 7.09 2.91 -22.36
C LEU A 342 6.75 2.04 -23.59
N GLN A 343 6.26 2.67 -24.66
CA GLN A 343 5.91 2.01 -25.92
C GLN A 343 7.14 1.35 -26.56
N GLU A 344 8.28 2.04 -26.61
CA GLU A 344 9.52 1.51 -27.18
C GLU A 344 10.04 0.31 -26.41
N LYS A 345 9.99 0.33 -25.07
CA LYS A 345 10.39 -0.81 -24.24
C LYS A 345 9.48 -2.01 -24.45
N ILE A 346 8.15 -1.81 -24.58
CA ILE A 346 7.19 -2.87 -24.86
C ILE A 346 7.48 -3.48 -26.26
N LEU A 347 7.62 -2.65 -27.29
CA LEU A 347 7.96 -3.13 -28.63
C LEU A 347 9.31 -3.85 -28.67
N GLY A 348 10.30 -3.32 -27.93
CA GLY A 348 11.64 -3.90 -27.85
C GLY A 348 11.63 -5.32 -27.28
N ILE A 349 10.92 -5.55 -26.17
CA ILE A 349 10.85 -6.89 -25.56
C ILE A 349 10.03 -7.85 -26.46
N LEU A 350 8.94 -7.40 -27.07
CA LEU A 350 8.10 -8.25 -27.92
C LEU A 350 8.77 -8.65 -29.24
N ARG A 351 9.68 -7.83 -29.75
CA ARG A 351 10.45 -8.10 -30.98
C ARG A 351 11.74 -8.89 -30.74
N ASN A 352 12.19 -8.97 -29.48
CA ASN A 352 13.43 -9.62 -29.12
C ASN A 352 13.18 -10.81 -28.17
N ARG A 353 13.04 -12.00 -28.77
CA ARG A 353 12.77 -13.23 -28.03
C ARG A 353 13.87 -13.58 -27.00
N GLU A 354 15.14 -13.33 -27.32
CA GLU A 354 16.25 -13.59 -26.39
C GLU A 354 16.15 -12.70 -25.14
N LEU A 355 15.86 -11.41 -25.33
CA LEU A 355 15.62 -10.47 -24.23
C LEU A 355 14.40 -10.89 -23.39
N TYR A 356 13.31 -11.29 -24.05
CA TYR A 356 12.10 -11.77 -23.36
C TYR A 356 12.41 -12.98 -22.48
N GLU A 357 13.06 -14.01 -23.03
CA GLU A 357 13.39 -15.23 -22.28
C GLU A 357 14.42 -14.95 -21.15
N THR A 358 15.35 -14.04 -21.39
CA THR A 358 16.30 -13.59 -20.38
C THR A 358 15.55 -12.96 -19.19
N ILE A 359 14.69 -11.98 -19.45
CA ILE A 359 13.93 -11.31 -18.41
C ILE A 359 13.00 -12.29 -17.70
N LYS A 360 12.29 -13.13 -18.44
CA LYS A 360 11.38 -14.14 -17.88
C LYS A 360 12.10 -15.10 -16.91
N SER A 361 13.29 -15.57 -17.29
CA SER A 361 14.07 -16.49 -16.45
C SER A 361 14.62 -15.83 -15.18
N HIS A 362 14.78 -14.51 -15.17
CA HIS A 362 15.26 -13.75 -14.02
C HIS A 362 14.17 -12.96 -13.29
N ALA A 363 12.91 -13.03 -13.76
CA ALA A 363 11.77 -12.46 -13.07
C ALA A 363 11.47 -13.26 -11.80
N VAL A 364 12.18 -12.95 -10.72
CA VAL A 364 12.09 -13.62 -9.42
C VAL A 364 12.01 -12.56 -8.33
N CYS A 365 11.10 -12.73 -7.39
CA CYS A 365 11.00 -11.83 -6.25
C CYS A 365 12.27 -11.92 -5.38
N PRO A 366 12.92 -10.79 -5.08
CA PRO A 366 14.11 -10.81 -4.23
C PRO A 366 13.79 -11.26 -2.80
N LYS A 367 14.59 -12.20 -2.25
CA LYS A 367 14.41 -12.78 -0.92
C LYS A 367 14.36 -11.75 0.22
N GLN A 368 14.92 -10.56 0.01
CA GLN A 368 14.88 -9.47 0.98
C GLN A 368 13.45 -9.02 1.32
N PHE A 369 12.47 -9.31 0.46
CA PHE A 369 11.06 -9.00 0.69
C PHE A 369 10.27 -10.16 1.30
N SER A 370 10.91 -11.28 1.61
CA SER A 370 10.23 -12.43 2.23
C SER A 370 9.71 -12.06 3.63
N PRO A 371 8.59 -12.67 4.05
CA PRO A 371 8.04 -12.43 5.39
C PRO A 371 9.06 -12.67 6.50
N GLN A 372 9.87 -13.74 6.40
CA GLN A 372 10.88 -14.06 7.41
C GLN A 372 11.92 -12.95 7.55
N THR A 373 12.45 -12.45 6.41
CA THR A 373 13.45 -11.39 6.41
C THR A 373 12.89 -10.08 6.98
N ILE A 374 11.69 -9.70 6.57
CA ILE A 374 11.07 -8.44 7.01
C ILE A 374 10.65 -8.52 8.48
N MET A 375 10.08 -9.65 8.93
CA MET A 375 9.73 -9.81 10.34
C MET A 375 10.95 -9.73 11.25
N GLN A 376 12.08 -10.34 10.87
CA GLN A 376 13.34 -10.20 11.61
C GLN A 376 13.78 -8.73 11.70
N GLN A 377 13.70 -7.97 10.59
CA GLN A 377 14.02 -6.54 10.60
C GLN A 377 13.08 -5.74 11.51
N ILE A 378 11.78 -6.05 11.50
CA ILE A 378 10.78 -5.41 12.36
C ILE A 378 11.12 -5.68 13.84
N GLU A 379 11.40 -6.93 14.20
CA GLU A 379 11.74 -7.31 15.55
C GLU A 379 13.01 -6.61 16.04
N ASP A 380 14.07 -6.64 15.24
CA ASP A 380 15.38 -6.08 15.62
C ASP A 380 15.38 -4.54 15.66
N GLN A 381 14.72 -3.88 14.73
CA GLN A 381 14.82 -2.44 14.55
C GLN A 381 13.65 -1.65 15.14
N LEU A 382 12.46 -2.24 15.16
CA LEU A 382 11.25 -1.56 15.60
C LEU A 382 10.76 -2.05 16.97
N LEU A 383 10.68 -3.37 17.18
CA LEU A 383 10.07 -3.95 18.40
C LEU A 383 11.09 -4.25 19.52
N ALA A 384 12.39 -4.22 19.23
CA ALA A 384 13.42 -4.36 20.28
C ALA A 384 13.30 -3.22 21.31
N PRO A 385 13.65 -3.47 22.59
CA PRO A 385 13.69 -2.42 23.61
C PRO A 385 14.55 -1.24 23.15
N SER A 386 14.09 -0.02 23.40
CA SER A 386 14.90 1.15 23.06
C SER A 386 16.21 1.13 23.84
N SER A 387 17.33 1.33 23.17
CA SER A 387 18.65 1.52 23.78
C SER A 387 18.80 2.88 24.47
N ARG A 388 17.70 3.61 24.70
CA ARG A 388 17.71 4.77 25.58
C ARG A 388 17.89 4.25 27.01
N GLY A 389 19.17 4.06 27.36
CA GLY A 389 19.61 3.74 28.70
C GLY A 389 19.14 4.80 29.70
N ASN A 390 19.02 4.31 30.91
CA ASN A 390 18.76 4.98 32.18
C ASN A 390 19.33 6.38 32.28
#